data_9b5b36da9b48b0e10acc03413d6617f3
#
_entry.id   9b5b36da9b48b0e10acc03413d6617f3
#
_cell.length_a   1.000
_cell.length_b   1.000
_cell.length_c   1.000
_cell.angle_alpha   90.00
_cell.angle_beta   90.00
_cell.angle_gamma   90.00
#
_symmetry.space_group_name_H-M   'P 1'
#
loop_
_entity.id
_entity.type
_entity.pdbx_description
1 polymer ?
#
loop_
_entity_poly.entity_id
_entity_poly.type
_entity_poly.pdbx_seq_one_letter_code
_entity_poly.pdbx_strand_id
1 'polypeptide(L)'
;MRLYAFLRAFARVILRLVFRFRRECKGVIPTEGGAILAVNHISFWDPLFLAVSAPRRHLTFMARSSLFTKPLVGWCLKKVQAVPLDRNANDFGALRTTITLLKEGKMIGIYPQGTRCPDRSPHETSFENGAAYLAMTAGVPIIPIGVATKNYRVRWFRKVVSVVGEPIYFEKSRDRSVIEQNTGVLKDAICSLCDEASEILSNGKR
;
A
#
# COMPACT_ATOMS: atom_id res chain seq x y z
N MET A 1 -18.03 -7.82 -7.39
CA MET A 1 -18.05 -6.49 -6.72
C MET A 1 -18.73 -6.49 -5.35
N ARG A 2 -19.94 -7.09 -5.18
CA ARG A 2 -20.66 -7.11 -3.88
C ARG A 2 -19.90 -7.82 -2.75
N LEU A 3 -19.26 -8.97 -3.02
CA LEU A 3 -18.49 -9.71 -2.02
C LEU A 3 -17.28 -8.91 -1.49
N TYR A 4 -16.54 -8.26 -2.36
CA TYR A 4 -15.40 -7.41 -1.95
C TYR A 4 -15.85 -6.25 -1.05
N ALA A 5 -16.95 -5.59 -1.41
CA ALA A 5 -17.52 -4.51 -0.60
C ALA A 5 -17.95 -5.01 0.79
N PHE A 6 -18.57 -6.19 0.86
CA PHE A 6 -18.94 -6.84 2.12
C PHE A 6 -17.72 -7.18 2.96
N LEU A 7 -16.71 -7.86 2.37
CA LEU A 7 -15.47 -8.22 3.07
C LEU A 7 -14.73 -6.99 3.60
N ARG A 8 -14.71 -5.91 2.82
CA ARG A 8 -14.11 -4.65 3.23
C ARG A 8 -14.88 -3.97 4.38
N ALA A 9 -16.22 -3.98 4.33
CA ALA A 9 -17.04 -3.46 5.42
C ALA A 9 -16.83 -4.26 6.71
N PHE A 10 -16.81 -5.57 6.61
CA PHE A 10 -16.51 -6.47 7.72
C PHE A 10 -15.11 -6.24 8.28
N ALA A 11 -14.09 -6.17 7.40
CA ALA A 11 -12.72 -5.83 7.80
C ALA A 11 -12.65 -4.49 8.53
N ARG A 12 -13.40 -3.47 8.08
CA ARG A 12 -13.44 -2.16 8.75
C ARG A 12 -13.94 -2.26 10.19
N VAL A 13 -14.98 -3.05 10.45
CA VAL A 13 -15.51 -3.28 11.80
C VAL A 13 -14.47 -3.99 12.66
N ILE A 14 -13.89 -5.08 12.17
CA ILE A 14 -12.85 -5.83 12.88
C ILE A 14 -11.64 -4.94 13.19
N LEU A 15 -11.14 -4.21 12.20
CA LEU A 15 -9.96 -3.36 12.39
C LEU A 15 -10.24 -2.24 13.41
N ARG A 16 -11.47 -1.70 13.46
CA ARG A 16 -11.85 -0.73 14.49
C ARG A 16 -11.90 -1.33 15.87
N LEU A 17 -12.46 -2.53 16.02
CA LEU A 17 -12.60 -3.21 17.31
C LEU A 17 -11.25 -3.76 17.82
N VAL A 18 -10.50 -4.42 16.94
CA VAL A 18 -9.27 -5.14 17.31
C VAL A 18 -8.05 -4.23 17.36
N PHE A 19 -7.93 -3.28 16.42
CA PHE A 19 -6.74 -2.42 16.31
C PHE A 19 -7.05 -0.95 16.59
N ARG A 20 -8.28 -0.62 17.02
CA ARG A 20 -8.72 0.78 17.19
C ARG A 20 -8.28 1.64 15.99
N PHE A 21 -8.42 1.06 14.77
CA PHE A 21 -7.92 1.63 13.54
C PHE A 21 -8.58 2.97 13.24
N ARG A 22 -7.74 3.98 13.04
CA ARG A 22 -8.14 5.33 12.63
C ARG A 22 -7.48 5.64 11.29
N ARG A 23 -8.27 6.21 10.39
CA ARG A 23 -7.80 6.72 9.11
C ARG A 23 -8.00 8.22 9.08
N GLU A 24 -6.95 8.93 8.73
CA GLU A 24 -6.98 10.34 8.33
C GLU A 24 -6.74 10.42 6.82
N CYS A 25 -7.39 11.37 6.17
CA CYS A 25 -7.27 11.53 4.72
C CYS A 25 -7.08 13.03 4.43
N LYS A 26 -5.89 13.38 3.98
CA LYS A 26 -5.55 14.74 3.56
C LYS A 26 -5.74 14.89 2.05
N GLY A 27 -5.33 13.86 1.30
CA GLY A 27 -5.42 13.84 -0.15
C GLY A 27 -6.67 13.18 -0.70
N VAL A 28 -6.87 13.36 -1.99
CA VAL A 28 -7.97 12.75 -2.72
C VAL A 28 -7.50 11.44 -3.34
N ILE A 29 -8.16 10.34 -2.97
CA ILE A 29 -7.96 9.06 -3.67
C ILE A 29 -8.85 9.09 -4.92
N PRO A 30 -8.27 8.99 -6.14
CA PRO A 30 -9.04 9.03 -7.38
C PRO A 30 -10.14 7.97 -7.41
N THR A 31 -11.34 8.36 -7.80
CA THR A 31 -12.49 7.44 -7.93
C THR A 31 -12.44 6.62 -9.21
N GLU A 32 -11.73 7.11 -10.23
CA GLU A 32 -11.58 6.51 -11.55
C GLU A 32 -10.12 6.55 -12.01
N GLY A 33 -9.83 5.86 -13.12
CA GLY A 33 -8.48 5.77 -13.67
C GLY A 33 -7.52 4.89 -12.87
N GLY A 34 -6.36 4.59 -13.43
CA GLY A 34 -5.30 3.86 -12.74
C GLY A 34 -4.69 4.67 -11.61
N ALA A 35 -4.32 4.02 -10.52
CA ALA A 35 -3.62 4.67 -9.42
C ALA A 35 -2.82 3.65 -8.60
N ILE A 36 -1.74 4.08 -8.00
CA ILE A 36 -0.95 3.28 -7.06
C ILE A 36 -1.16 3.82 -5.65
N LEU A 37 -1.51 2.96 -4.70
CA LEU A 37 -1.44 3.25 -3.28
C LEU A 37 -0.13 2.68 -2.73
N ALA A 38 0.79 3.54 -2.35
CA ALA A 38 2.09 3.17 -1.82
C ALA A 38 2.11 3.36 -0.30
N VAL A 39 2.41 2.31 0.45
CA VAL A 39 2.34 2.31 1.91
C VAL A 39 3.53 1.58 2.50
N ASN A 40 4.02 2.01 3.67
CA ASN A 40 5.02 1.28 4.44
C ASN A 40 4.47 -0.07 4.92
N HIS A 41 5.35 -1.07 5.08
CA HIS A 41 4.97 -2.45 5.35
C HIS A 41 5.49 -2.92 6.71
N ILE A 42 4.65 -2.91 7.72
CA ILE A 42 5.01 -3.23 9.11
C ILE A 42 4.35 -4.51 9.63
N SER A 43 3.29 -4.99 8.95
CA SER A 43 2.49 -6.08 9.49
C SER A 43 1.88 -6.96 8.39
N PHE A 44 1.49 -8.16 8.78
CA PHE A 44 0.66 -9.04 7.97
C PHE A 44 -0.77 -8.49 7.76
N TRP A 45 -1.20 -7.56 8.61
CA TRP A 45 -2.51 -6.92 8.56
C TRP A 45 -2.59 -5.72 7.59
N ASP A 46 -1.44 -5.25 7.10
CA ASP A 46 -1.37 -4.05 6.26
C ASP A 46 -2.26 -4.10 5.00
N PRO A 47 -2.42 -5.25 4.30
CA PRO A 47 -3.34 -5.32 3.17
C PRO A 47 -4.79 -4.99 3.55
N LEU A 48 -5.23 -5.33 4.77
CA LEU A 48 -6.56 -4.99 5.26
C LEU A 48 -6.64 -3.51 5.64
N PHE A 49 -5.60 -2.95 6.31
CA PHE A 49 -5.53 -1.52 6.59
C PHE A 49 -5.60 -0.71 5.30
N LEU A 50 -4.85 -1.12 4.28
CA LEU A 50 -4.82 -0.45 2.99
C LEU A 50 -6.17 -0.56 2.25
N ALA A 51 -6.77 -1.76 2.21
CA ALA A 51 -8.08 -1.97 1.58
C ALA A 51 -9.20 -1.13 2.23
N VAL A 52 -9.12 -0.93 3.55
CA VAL A 52 -10.06 -0.07 4.29
C VAL A 52 -9.75 1.42 4.09
N SER A 53 -8.48 1.76 3.86
CA SER A 53 -8.03 3.13 3.54
C SER A 53 -8.43 3.58 2.13
N ALA A 54 -8.71 2.66 1.20
CA ALA A 54 -9.18 2.93 -0.17
C ALA A 54 -10.70 2.74 -0.31
N PRO A 55 -11.54 3.65 0.20
CA PRO A 55 -12.99 3.49 0.10
C PRO A 55 -13.44 3.64 -1.35
N ARG A 56 -14.49 2.89 -1.72
CA ARG A 56 -15.22 2.96 -3.00
C ARG A 56 -14.58 2.28 -4.21
N ARG A 57 -13.32 1.81 -4.14
CA ARG A 57 -12.69 1.11 -5.27
C ARG A 57 -12.18 -0.28 -4.87
N HIS A 58 -12.09 -1.17 -5.85
CA HIS A 58 -11.40 -2.44 -5.70
C HIS A 58 -9.90 -2.19 -5.72
N LEU A 59 -9.19 -2.68 -4.70
CA LEU A 59 -7.74 -2.60 -4.60
C LEU A 59 -7.14 -3.96 -4.96
N THR A 60 -6.30 -3.98 -5.98
CA THR A 60 -5.53 -5.16 -6.38
C THR A 60 -4.17 -5.11 -5.69
N PHE A 61 -3.70 -6.24 -5.17
CA PHE A 61 -2.41 -6.36 -4.50
C PHE A 61 -1.45 -7.21 -5.33
N MET A 62 -0.16 -6.92 -5.21
CA MET A 62 0.90 -7.83 -5.64
C MET A 62 1.26 -8.73 -4.45
N ALA A 63 1.23 -10.03 -4.64
CA ALA A 63 1.54 -10.99 -3.59
C ALA A 63 2.53 -12.05 -4.09
N ARG A 64 3.41 -12.52 -3.19
CA ARG A 64 4.40 -13.55 -3.53
C ARG A 64 3.69 -14.79 -4.14
N SER A 65 4.20 -15.29 -5.27
CA SER A 65 3.65 -16.45 -5.99
C SER A 65 3.46 -17.67 -5.09
N SER A 66 4.39 -17.93 -4.17
CA SER A 66 4.28 -19.04 -3.21
C SER A 66 3.09 -18.96 -2.24
N LEU A 67 2.44 -17.80 -2.10
CA LEU A 67 1.22 -17.69 -1.29
C LEU A 67 -0.01 -18.24 -2.02
N PHE A 68 0.02 -18.29 -3.34
CA PHE A 68 -1.09 -18.81 -4.15
C PHE A 68 -1.17 -20.33 -4.13
N THR A 69 -0.10 -21.03 -3.72
CA THR A 69 -0.10 -22.50 -3.55
C THR A 69 -0.75 -22.95 -2.25
N LYS A 70 -0.92 -22.05 -1.28
CA LYS A 70 -1.60 -22.36 -0.01
C LYS A 70 -3.12 -22.37 -0.21
N PRO A 71 -3.85 -23.45 0.13
CA PRO A 71 -5.27 -23.62 -0.28
C PRO A 71 -6.15 -22.44 0.11
N LEU A 72 -6.20 -22.07 1.37
CA LEU A 72 -7.08 -21.00 1.87
C LEU A 72 -6.58 -19.60 1.46
N VAL A 73 -5.28 -19.36 1.61
CA VAL A 73 -4.67 -18.07 1.28
C VAL A 73 -4.73 -17.83 -0.22
N GLY A 74 -4.38 -18.84 -1.04
CA GLY A 74 -4.43 -18.76 -2.50
C GLY A 74 -5.85 -18.53 -3.01
N TRP A 75 -6.84 -19.18 -2.41
CA TRP A 75 -8.24 -18.93 -2.72
C TRP A 75 -8.64 -17.47 -2.43
N CYS A 76 -8.29 -16.94 -1.26
CA CYS A 76 -8.54 -15.54 -0.90
C CYS A 76 -7.84 -14.59 -1.88
N LEU A 77 -6.56 -14.81 -2.19
CA LEU A 77 -5.79 -13.97 -3.10
C LEU A 77 -6.39 -13.93 -4.51
N LYS A 78 -6.83 -15.09 -5.02
CA LYS A 78 -7.53 -15.16 -6.32
C LYS A 78 -8.86 -14.40 -6.28
N LYS A 79 -9.62 -14.49 -5.18
CA LYS A 79 -10.90 -13.75 -5.01
C LYS A 79 -10.73 -12.24 -4.95
N VAL A 80 -9.63 -11.75 -4.38
CA VAL A 80 -9.31 -10.31 -4.38
C VAL A 80 -8.49 -9.89 -5.61
N GLN A 81 -8.35 -10.77 -6.61
CA GLN A 81 -7.63 -10.52 -7.87
C GLN A 81 -6.19 -10.03 -7.63
N ALA A 82 -5.51 -10.61 -6.63
CA ALA A 82 -4.10 -10.33 -6.39
C ALA A 82 -3.23 -10.82 -7.55
N VAL A 83 -2.20 -10.05 -7.91
CA VAL A 83 -1.22 -10.41 -8.95
C VAL A 83 -0.10 -11.21 -8.31
N PRO A 84 0.20 -12.43 -8.78
CA PRO A 84 1.34 -13.19 -8.29
C PRO A 84 2.65 -12.52 -8.73
N LEU A 85 3.59 -12.40 -7.80
CA LEU A 85 4.94 -11.86 -8.02
C LEU A 85 5.96 -12.92 -7.64
N ASP A 86 6.82 -13.29 -8.57
CA ASP A 86 8.01 -14.11 -8.29
C ASP A 86 9.20 -13.22 -8.02
N ARG A 87 9.69 -13.23 -6.79
CA ARG A 87 10.84 -12.40 -6.37
C ARG A 87 12.21 -12.99 -6.74
N ASN A 88 12.24 -14.27 -7.10
CA ASN A 88 13.49 -14.98 -7.43
C ASN A 88 13.84 -14.87 -8.92
N ALA A 89 12.89 -14.48 -9.75
CA ALA A 89 13.11 -14.11 -11.14
C ALA A 89 12.96 -12.58 -11.26
N ASN A 90 13.73 -11.96 -12.16
CA ASN A 90 13.39 -10.62 -12.64
C ASN A 90 12.01 -10.72 -13.31
N ASP A 91 10.94 -10.57 -12.52
CA ASP A 91 9.57 -10.88 -12.97
C ASP A 91 9.02 -9.73 -13.82
N PHE A 92 9.61 -9.61 -15.03
CA PHE A 92 9.10 -8.70 -16.06
C PHE A 92 7.63 -9.00 -16.40
N GLY A 93 7.17 -10.23 -16.16
CA GLY A 93 5.78 -10.63 -16.37
C GLY A 93 4.85 -9.92 -15.39
N ALA A 94 5.18 -9.94 -14.09
CA ALA A 94 4.38 -9.23 -13.07
C ALA A 94 4.40 -7.71 -13.27
N LEU A 95 5.57 -7.14 -13.63
CA LEU A 95 5.65 -5.70 -13.95
C LEU A 95 4.77 -5.34 -15.15
N ARG A 96 4.84 -6.11 -16.25
CA ARG A 96 4.02 -5.90 -17.44
C ARG A 96 2.53 -6.02 -17.11
N THR A 97 2.13 -7.06 -16.39
CA THR A 97 0.75 -7.25 -15.94
C THR A 97 0.27 -6.08 -15.10
N THR A 98 1.09 -5.61 -14.16
CA THR A 98 0.75 -4.46 -13.31
C THR A 98 0.57 -3.18 -14.11
N ILE A 99 1.46 -2.90 -15.08
CA ILE A 99 1.33 -1.75 -15.99
C ILE A 99 0.03 -1.84 -16.81
N THR A 100 -0.31 -3.02 -17.31
CA THR A 100 -1.57 -3.23 -18.07
C THR A 100 -2.77 -2.93 -17.19
N LEU A 101 -2.83 -3.49 -15.98
CA LEU A 101 -3.92 -3.23 -15.03
C LEU A 101 -4.05 -1.75 -14.65
N LEU A 102 -2.94 -1.05 -14.45
CA LEU A 102 -2.94 0.39 -14.20
C LEU A 102 -3.51 1.17 -15.38
N LYS A 103 -3.14 0.82 -16.62
CA LYS A 103 -3.67 1.44 -17.84
C LYS A 103 -5.16 1.12 -18.07
N GLU A 104 -5.63 -0.03 -17.60
CA GLU A 104 -7.05 -0.40 -17.56
C GLU A 104 -7.84 0.31 -16.46
N GLY A 105 -7.22 1.23 -15.74
CA GLY A 105 -7.87 1.99 -14.69
C GLY A 105 -7.98 1.27 -13.35
N LYS A 106 -7.19 0.22 -13.09
CA LYS A 106 -7.19 -0.47 -11.80
C LYS A 106 -6.37 0.29 -10.77
N MET A 107 -6.74 0.14 -9.50
CA MET A 107 -5.99 0.64 -8.37
C MET A 107 -5.12 -0.48 -7.78
N ILE A 108 -3.84 -0.24 -7.65
CA ILE A 108 -2.85 -1.24 -7.20
C ILE A 108 -2.26 -0.80 -5.85
N GLY A 109 -2.24 -1.72 -4.88
CA GLY A 109 -1.53 -1.52 -3.61
C GLY A 109 -0.10 -2.05 -3.68
N ILE A 110 0.86 -1.21 -3.32
CA ILE A 110 2.30 -1.54 -3.34
C ILE A 110 2.94 -1.19 -2.01
N TYR A 111 3.86 -2.03 -1.58
CA TYR A 111 4.74 -1.81 -0.44
C TYR A 111 6.16 -1.54 -0.95
N PRO A 112 6.60 -0.26 -1.04
CA PRO A 112 7.87 0.08 -1.69
C PRO A 112 9.11 -0.50 -0.98
N GLN A 113 8.99 -0.86 0.30
CA GLN A 113 10.06 -1.53 1.05
C GLN A 113 10.37 -2.95 0.54
N GLY A 114 9.54 -3.52 -0.34
CA GLY A 114 9.70 -4.85 -0.91
C GLY A 114 9.54 -5.99 0.11
N THR A 115 9.67 -5.73 1.38
CA THR A 115 9.51 -6.70 2.48
C THR A 115 8.85 -6.05 3.69
N ARG A 116 8.37 -6.88 4.62
CA ARG A 116 7.85 -6.38 5.91
C ARG A 116 9.00 -5.95 6.80
N CYS A 117 8.87 -4.77 7.39
CA CYS A 117 9.83 -4.16 8.30
C CYS A 117 9.15 -3.88 9.67
N PRO A 118 8.76 -4.92 10.43
CA PRO A 118 8.20 -4.72 11.75
C PRO A 118 9.23 -4.10 12.68
N ASP A 119 8.77 -3.33 13.67
CA ASP A 119 9.61 -2.69 14.70
C ASP A 119 10.62 -1.66 14.16
N ARG A 120 10.47 -1.23 12.89
CA ARG A 120 11.35 -0.26 12.23
C ARG A 120 10.56 0.88 11.64
N SER A 121 11.06 2.10 11.86
CA SER A 121 10.54 3.28 11.17
C SER A 121 10.83 3.18 9.67
N PRO A 122 9.96 3.70 8.78
CA PRO A 122 10.26 3.77 7.35
C PRO A 122 11.52 4.59 7.04
N HIS A 123 11.91 5.54 7.90
CA HIS A 123 13.17 6.28 7.79
C HIS A 123 14.40 5.34 7.80
N GLU A 124 14.33 4.25 8.55
CA GLU A 124 15.41 3.29 8.74
C GLU A 124 15.43 2.18 7.68
N THR A 125 14.58 2.27 6.67
CA THR A 125 14.41 1.22 5.66
C THR A 125 14.73 1.75 4.25
N SER A 126 15.16 0.85 3.36
CA SER A 126 15.30 1.13 1.94
C SER A 126 13.95 1.00 1.23
N PHE A 127 13.79 1.72 0.13
CA PHE A 127 12.66 1.61 -0.78
C PHE A 127 13.15 1.13 -2.13
N GLU A 128 12.41 0.20 -2.73
CA GLU A 128 12.65 -0.32 -4.06
C GLU A 128 12.08 0.62 -5.13
N ASN A 129 12.74 0.71 -6.26
CA ASN A 129 12.38 1.60 -7.37
C ASN A 129 11.08 1.20 -8.09
N GLY A 130 10.54 0.01 -7.80
CA GLY A 130 9.40 -0.57 -8.52
C GLY A 130 8.14 0.28 -8.51
N ALA A 131 7.82 0.93 -7.39
CA ALA A 131 6.60 1.75 -7.27
C ALA A 131 6.68 3.02 -8.16
N ALA A 132 7.81 3.74 -8.10
CA ALA A 132 8.05 4.92 -8.93
C ALA A 132 8.10 4.54 -10.41
N TYR A 133 8.83 3.47 -10.77
CA TYR A 133 8.90 2.97 -12.14
C TYR A 133 7.52 2.63 -12.72
N LEU A 134 6.67 1.96 -11.96
CA LEU A 134 5.30 1.60 -12.40
C LEU A 134 4.43 2.84 -12.60
N ALA A 135 4.47 3.82 -11.68
CA ALA A 135 3.73 5.06 -11.79
C ALA A 135 4.13 5.85 -13.04
N MET A 136 5.44 6.03 -13.26
CA MET A 136 6.00 6.73 -14.41
C MET A 136 5.67 6.02 -15.73
N THR A 137 5.81 4.68 -15.79
CA THR A 137 5.58 3.90 -17.00
C THR A 137 4.12 3.83 -17.38
N ALA A 138 3.23 3.70 -16.39
CA ALA A 138 1.80 3.68 -16.62
C ALA A 138 1.19 5.08 -16.80
N GLY A 139 1.88 6.14 -16.36
CA GLY A 139 1.39 7.52 -16.37
C GLY A 139 0.23 7.74 -15.42
N VAL A 140 0.31 7.17 -14.21
CA VAL A 140 -0.74 7.22 -13.19
C VAL A 140 -0.22 7.85 -11.90
N PRO A 141 -1.10 8.49 -11.10
CA PRO A 141 -0.70 9.01 -9.79
C PRO A 141 -0.30 7.91 -8.82
N ILE A 142 0.64 8.24 -7.94
CA ILE A 142 0.98 7.45 -6.77
C ILE A 142 0.53 8.20 -5.51
N ILE A 143 -0.25 7.54 -4.67
CA ILE A 143 -0.80 8.10 -3.44
C ILE A 143 0.01 7.51 -2.28
N PRO A 144 0.84 8.32 -1.59
CA PRO A 144 1.58 7.88 -0.44
C PRO A 144 0.64 7.69 0.76
N ILE A 145 0.89 6.66 1.56
CA ILE A 145 0.14 6.37 2.77
C ILE A 145 1.12 6.00 3.88
N GLY A 146 1.05 6.71 4.99
CA GLY A 146 1.80 6.40 6.20
C GLY A 146 0.95 5.60 7.18
N VAL A 147 1.46 4.46 7.65
CA VAL A 147 0.83 3.65 8.71
C VAL A 147 1.76 3.59 9.90
N ALA A 148 1.26 4.00 11.06
CA ALA A 148 1.99 3.95 12.32
C ALA A 148 1.19 3.28 13.43
N THR A 149 1.94 2.68 14.35
CA THR A 149 1.49 2.17 15.64
C THR A 149 2.65 2.29 16.62
N LYS A 150 2.43 2.09 17.92
CA LYS A 150 3.51 2.19 18.91
C LYS A 150 4.68 1.27 18.55
N ASN A 151 5.86 1.86 18.33
CA ASN A 151 7.11 1.20 17.92
C ASN A 151 6.96 0.41 16.60
N TYR A 152 6.12 0.83 15.67
CA TYR A 152 5.88 0.16 14.39
C TYR A 152 5.57 -1.35 14.50
N ARG A 153 5.09 -1.79 15.67
CA ARG A 153 4.72 -3.19 15.94
C ARG A 153 3.23 -3.33 16.15
N VAL A 154 2.53 -3.85 15.15
CA VAL A 154 1.10 -4.11 15.23
C VAL A 154 0.82 -5.21 16.23
N ARG A 155 0.00 -4.92 17.24
CA ARG A 155 -0.47 -5.85 18.25
C ARG A 155 -1.97 -5.68 18.46
N TRP A 156 -2.62 -6.73 18.88
CA TRP A 156 -4.03 -6.74 19.22
C TRP A 156 -4.35 -5.67 20.28
N PHE A 157 -5.48 -4.98 20.09
CA PHE A 157 -5.99 -3.90 20.94
C PHE A 157 -5.08 -2.65 21.03
N ARG A 158 -4.04 -2.57 20.21
CA ARG A 158 -3.25 -1.34 20.06
C ARG A 158 -3.77 -0.51 18.90
N LYS A 159 -3.71 0.80 19.10
CA LYS A 159 -4.14 1.78 18.10
C LYS A 159 -3.20 1.74 16.89
N VAL A 160 -3.80 1.71 15.70
CA VAL A 160 -3.12 1.87 14.41
C VAL A 160 -3.72 3.07 13.71
N VAL A 161 -2.88 3.97 13.23
CA VAL A 161 -3.29 5.15 12.47
C VAL A 161 -2.74 5.05 11.06
N SER A 162 -3.57 5.38 10.08
CA SER A 162 -3.20 5.53 8.68
C SER A 162 -3.49 6.95 8.23
N VAL A 163 -2.50 7.60 7.64
CA VAL A 163 -2.64 8.94 7.03
C VAL A 163 -2.45 8.80 5.53
N VAL A 164 -3.44 9.25 4.77
CA VAL A 164 -3.43 9.25 3.30
C VAL A 164 -2.98 10.63 2.83
N GLY A 165 -1.90 10.69 2.05
CA GLY A 165 -1.35 11.92 1.49
C GLY A 165 -1.95 12.31 0.15
N GLU A 166 -1.47 13.43 -0.39
CA GLU A 166 -1.85 13.93 -1.72
C GLU A 166 -1.27 13.05 -2.83
N PRO A 167 -1.97 12.92 -3.97
CA PRO A 167 -1.44 12.23 -5.14
C PRO A 167 -0.19 12.90 -5.68
N ILE A 168 0.85 12.12 -5.94
CA ILE A 168 2.08 12.53 -6.57
C ILE A 168 2.06 12.08 -8.03
N TYR A 169 2.37 12.97 -8.95
CA TYR A 169 2.46 12.71 -10.37
C TYR A 169 3.92 12.80 -10.81
N PHE A 170 4.42 11.76 -11.43
CA PHE A 170 5.77 11.72 -11.98
C PHE A 170 5.73 11.81 -13.50
N GLU A 171 6.64 12.56 -14.08
CA GLU A 171 6.83 12.58 -15.52
C GLU A 171 7.37 11.24 -16.01
N LYS A 172 6.99 10.86 -17.24
CA LYS A 172 7.47 9.62 -17.86
C LYS A 172 8.96 9.72 -18.12
N SER A 173 9.71 8.80 -17.56
CA SER A 173 11.14 8.62 -17.85
C SER A 173 11.51 7.14 -17.75
N ARG A 174 12.58 6.75 -18.44
CA ARG A 174 13.24 5.45 -18.31
C ARG A 174 14.64 5.60 -17.71
N ASP A 175 15.03 6.83 -17.41
CA ASP A 175 16.31 7.11 -16.82
C ASP A 175 16.32 6.59 -15.37
N ARG A 176 17.33 5.80 -15.06
CA ARG A 176 17.49 5.19 -13.74
C ARG A 176 17.66 6.24 -12.65
N SER A 177 18.39 7.30 -12.93
CA SER A 177 18.63 8.38 -11.96
C SER A 177 17.33 9.10 -11.60
N VAL A 178 16.46 9.35 -12.59
CA VAL A 178 15.14 9.97 -12.38
C VAL A 178 14.22 9.03 -11.58
N ILE A 179 14.27 7.71 -11.83
CA ILE A 179 13.48 6.74 -11.08
C ILE A 179 13.95 6.70 -9.62
N GLU A 180 15.27 6.70 -9.36
CA GLU A 180 15.84 6.72 -8.02
C GLU A 180 15.47 8.01 -7.27
N GLN A 181 15.54 9.17 -7.92
CA GLN A 181 15.11 10.45 -7.37
C GLN A 181 13.61 10.43 -7.00
N ASN A 182 12.75 9.95 -7.88
CA ASN A 182 11.30 9.85 -7.63
C ASN A 182 10.98 8.84 -6.53
N THR A 183 11.78 7.78 -6.39
CA THR A 183 11.69 6.85 -5.25
C THR A 183 12.05 7.56 -3.94
N GLY A 184 13.04 8.45 -3.94
CA GLY A 184 13.37 9.32 -2.81
C GLY A 184 12.19 10.21 -2.42
N VAL A 185 11.61 10.92 -3.38
CA VAL A 185 10.41 11.76 -3.15
C VAL A 185 9.25 10.94 -2.53
N LEU A 186 9.01 9.75 -3.06
CA LEU A 186 7.97 8.86 -2.51
C LEU A 186 8.30 8.41 -1.07
N LYS A 187 9.56 8.09 -0.80
CA LYS A 187 10.01 7.71 0.55
C LYS A 187 9.78 8.83 1.54
N ASP A 188 10.21 10.05 1.20
CA ASP A 188 10.08 11.21 2.06
C ASP A 188 8.61 11.51 2.37
N ALA A 189 7.73 11.42 1.36
CA ALA A 189 6.29 11.58 1.54
C ALA A 189 5.71 10.52 2.50
N ILE A 190 6.06 9.24 2.35
CA ILE A 190 5.57 8.17 3.24
C ILE A 190 6.14 8.36 4.65
N CYS A 191 7.40 8.73 4.80
CA CYS A 191 8.02 9.00 6.10
C CYS A 191 7.30 10.13 6.82
N SER A 192 7.08 11.28 6.17
CA SER A 192 6.34 12.40 6.74
C SER A 192 4.92 12.02 7.20
N LEU A 193 4.22 11.20 6.41
CA LEU A 193 2.88 10.73 6.79
C LEU A 193 2.93 9.73 7.97
N CYS A 194 4.00 8.96 8.13
CA CYS A 194 4.21 8.09 9.29
C CYS A 194 4.51 8.90 10.55
N ASP A 195 5.26 9.99 10.44
CA ASP A 195 5.54 10.89 11.56
C ASP A 195 4.25 11.53 12.04
N GLU A 196 3.43 12.03 11.12
CA GLU A 196 2.12 12.56 11.45
C GLU A 196 1.18 11.51 12.08
N ALA A 197 1.16 10.29 11.54
CA ALA A 197 0.40 9.19 12.14
C ALA A 197 0.87 8.90 13.57
N SER A 198 2.17 9.03 13.84
CA SER A 198 2.77 8.85 15.17
C SER A 198 2.40 9.99 16.13
N GLU A 199 2.31 11.22 15.64
CA GLU A 199 1.82 12.37 16.42
C GLU A 199 0.34 12.18 16.82
N ILE A 200 -0.52 11.74 15.89
CA ILE A 200 -1.93 11.45 16.18
C ILE A 200 -2.05 10.33 17.23
N LEU A 201 -1.14 9.35 17.21
CA LEU A 201 -1.09 8.29 18.22
C LEU A 201 -0.73 8.85 19.60
N SER A 202 0.19 9.79 19.69
CA SER A 202 0.66 10.39 20.94
C SER A 202 -0.38 11.34 21.53
N ASN A 203 -0.99 12.20 20.68
CA ASN A 203 -1.98 13.19 21.10
C ASN A 203 -3.34 12.57 21.51
N GLY A 204 -3.65 11.38 21.04
CA GLY A 204 -4.86 10.66 21.41
C GLY A 204 -4.79 9.91 22.75
N LYS A 205 -3.84 10.26 23.64
CA LYS A 205 -3.70 9.75 25.02
C LYS A 205 -4.35 10.66 26.07
N ARG A 206 -5.00 11.76 25.64
CA ARG A 206 -5.80 12.60 26.53
C ARG A 206 -7.26 12.18 26.53
#